data_da35312e50b72f7ba1efb6601dba4b78
#
_entry.id   da35312e50b72f7ba1efb6601dba4b78
#
_cell.length_a   1.000
_cell.length_b   1.000
_cell.length_c   1.000
_cell.angle_alpha   90.00
_cell.angle_beta   90.00
_cell.angle_gamma   90.00
#
_symmetry.space_group_name_H-M   'P 1'
#
loop_
_entity.id
_entity.type
_entity.pdbx_description
1 polymer ?
#
loop_
_entity_poly.entity_id
_entity_poly.type
_entity_poly.pdbx_seq_one_letter_code
_entity_poly.pdbx_strand_id
1 'polypeptide(L)'
;SALKYSTIVGNKEVAAELEKYPNKIGVISLNTISRPYHKASQELKSKINILSVQKDGVMYLPENGGLGEMKYPFSRMIYFLTNENGFGIAKGFLRFACTQLGQKVVNKEGLQPYYLYKREVQMSR
;
A
#
# COMPACT_ATOMS: atom_id res chain seq x y z
N SER A 1 -16.95 4.62 -30.26
CA SER A 1 -15.59 4.04 -30.29
C SER A 1 -15.46 3.03 -29.18
N ALA A 2 -15.21 1.77 -29.52
CA ALA A 2 -15.00 0.73 -28.50
C ALA A 2 -13.70 1.03 -27.73
N LEU A 3 -13.78 1.19 -26.42
CA LEU A 3 -12.63 1.27 -25.54
C LEU A 3 -11.85 -0.05 -25.65
N LYS A 4 -10.67 0.01 -26.22
CA LYS A 4 -9.73 -1.12 -26.23
C LYS A 4 -8.96 -1.12 -24.91
N TYR A 5 -9.25 -2.05 -24.03
CA TYR A 5 -8.47 -2.29 -22.82
C TYR A 5 -7.92 -3.71 -22.85
N SER A 6 -6.72 -3.87 -22.31
CA SER A 6 -6.11 -5.18 -22.09
C SER A 6 -6.15 -5.49 -20.60
N THR A 7 -6.53 -6.71 -20.25
CA THR A 7 -6.45 -7.18 -18.86
C THR A 7 -5.07 -7.79 -18.64
N ILE A 8 -4.35 -7.31 -17.63
CA ILE A 8 -3.03 -7.79 -17.24
C ILE A 8 -3.13 -8.33 -15.80
N VAL A 9 -2.54 -9.49 -15.55
CA VAL A 9 -2.80 -10.25 -14.33
C VAL A 9 -1.85 -9.91 -13.19
N GLY A 10 -0.67 -9.36 -13.42
CA GLY A 10 0.34 -9.11 -12.38
C GLY A 10 0.90 -7.69 -12.39
N ASN A 11 1.29 -7.20 -11.21
CA ASN A 11 1.86 -5.85 -11.07
C ASN A 11 3.18 -5.66 -11.86
N LYS A 12 3.96 -6.72 -12.02
CA LYS A 12 5.22 -6.68 -12.79
C LYS A 12 4.96 -6.56 -14.29
N GLU A 13 3.95 -7.27 -14.78
CA GLU A 13 3.52 -7.20 -16.17
C GLU A 13 2.96 -5.84 -16.52
N VAL A 14 2.19 -5.21 -15.62
CA VAL A 14 1.71 -3.83 -15.79
C VAL A 14 2.88 -2.87 -15.96
N ALA A 15 3.90 -2.99 -15.13
CA ALA A 15 5.08 -2.14 -15.20
C ALA A 15 5.85 -2.30 -16.52
N ALA A 16 6.05 -3.55 -16.97
CA ALA A 16 6.70 -3.84 -18.24
C ALA A 16 5.90 -3.30 -19.46
N GLU A 17 4.58 -3.35 -19.38
CA GLU A 17 3.71 -2.79 -20.41
C GLU A 17 3.75 -1.26 -20.45
N LEU A 18 3.88 -0.58 -19.33
CA LEU A 18 4.04 0.87 -19.27
C LEU A 18 5.37 1.34 -19.90
N GLU A 19 6.44 0.57 -19.77
CA GLU A 19 7.71 0.84 -20.45
C GLU A 19 7.57 0.77 -21.97
N LYS A 20 6.79 -0.19 -22.49
CA LYS A 20 6.55 -0.35 -23.93
C LYS A 20 5.59 0.71 -24.50
N TYR A 21 4.64 1.16 -23.70
CA TYR A 21 3.56 2.03 -24.15
C TYR A 21 3.40 3.23 -23.21
N PRO A 22 4.19 4.29 -23.40
CA PRO A 22 4.25 5.44 -22.49
C PRO A 22 2.94 6.22 -22.35
N ASN A 23 1.99 6.03 -23.26
CA ASN A 23 0.69 6.69 -23.23
C ASN A 23 -0.41 5.87 -22.54
N LYS A 24 -0.07 4.77 -21.90
CA LYS A 24 -1.01 3.95 -21.12
C LYS A 24 -1.03 4.35 -19.65
N ILE A 25 -2.16 4.14 -19.00
CA ILE A 25 -2.33 4.25 -17.56
C ILE A 25 -2.37 2.84 -16.98
N GLY A 26 -1.55 2.57 -15.98
CA GLY A 26 -1.51 1.31 -15.25
C GLY A 26 -2.05 1.46 -13.84
N VAL A 27 -2.69 0.41 -13.33
CA VAL A 27 -3.13 0.31 -11.94
C VAL A 27 -2.36 -0.83 -11.28
N ILE A 28 -1.62 -0.51 -10.23
CA ILE A 28 -0.81 -1.47 -9.47
C ILE A 28 -1.04 -1.31 -7.97
N SER A 29 -0.73 -2.35 -7.21
CA SER A 29 -0.74 -2.25 -5.75
C SER A 29 0.38 -1.35 -5.26
N LEU A 30 0.09 -0.47 -4.30
CA LEU A 30 1.05 0.50 -3.77
C LEU A 30 2.33 -0.16 -3.23
N ASN A 31 2.23 -1.28 -2.53
CA ASN A 31 3.38 -2.00 -1.99
C ASN A 31 4.37 -2.50 -3.06
N THR A 32 3.99 -2.52 -4.32
CA THR A 32 4.90 -2.84 -5.43
C THR A 32 6.00 -1.79 -5.59
N ILE A 33 5.71 -0.54 -5.26
CA ILE A 33 6.60 0.62 -5.45
C ILE A 33 6.96 1.36 -4.16
N SER A 34 6.30 1.06 -3.05
CA SER A 34 6.44 1.83 -1.79
C SER A 34 7.38 1.17 -0.76
N ARG A 35 7.90 -0.03 -1.00
CA ARG A 35 8.84 -0.70 -0.09
C ARG A 35 10.17 0.03 -0.04
N PRO A 36 10.54 0.68 1.09
CA PRO A 36 11.70 1.57 1.13
C PRO A 36 13.05 0.83 1.04
N TYR A 37 13.09 -0.43 1.48
CA TYR A 37 14.32 -1.24 1.52
C TYR A 37 14.41 -2.27 0.40
N HIS A 38 13.47 -2.26 -0.53
CA HIS A 38 13.43 -3.23 -1.64
C HIS A 38 13.89 -2.57 -2.93
N LYS A 39 15.12 -2.90 -3.37
CA LYS A 39 15.77 -2.28 -4.53
C LYS A 39 14.90 -2.27 -5.79
N ALA A 40 14.30 -3.42 -6.14
CA ALA A 40 13.43 -3.51 -7.30
C ALA A 40 12.19 -2.61 -7.21
N SER A 41 11.64 -2.38 -6.02
CA SER A 41 10.52 -1.44 -5.84
C SER A 41 10.94 0.01 -6.05
N GLN A 42 12.14 0.38 -5.61
CA GLN A 42 12.68 1.72 -5.81
C GLN A 42 13.05 1.98 -7.28
N GLU A 43 13.66 1.00 -7.94
CA GLU A 43 13.94 1.06 -9.38
C GLU A 43 12.66 1.21 -10.20
N LEU A 44 11.62 0.45 -9.85
CA LEU A 44 10.33 0.56 -10.51
C LEU A 44 9.68 1.92 -10.28
N LYS A 45 9.71 2.42 -9.04
CA LYS A 45 9.20 3.75 -8.69
C LYS A 45 9.88 4.86 -9.49
N SER A 46 11.17 4.75 -9.77
CA SER A 46 11.92 5.75 -10.55
C SER A 46 11.56 5.78 -12.04
N LYS A 47 10.97 4.70 -12.56
CA LYS A 47 10.61 4.56 -13.99
C LYS A 47 9.17 4.97 -14.31
N ILE A 48 8.33 5.16 -13.32
CA ILE A 48 6.91 5.46 -13.49
C ILE A 48 6.55 6.81 -12.85
N ASN A 49 5.54 7.46 -13.42
CA ASN A 49 4.94 8.66 -12.83
C ASN A 49 3.67 8.28 -12.07
N ILE A 50 3.62 8.63 -10.78
CA ILE A 50 2.44 8.40 -9.95
C ILE A 50 1.46 9.54 -10.20
N LEU A 51 0.27 9.20 -10.69
CA LEU A 51 -0.77 10.17 -10.97
C LEU A 51 -1.60 10.45 -9.71
N SER A 52 -1.93 11.72 -9.51
CA SER A 52 -2.92 12.12 -8.53
C SER A 52 -4.34 11.80 -9.01
N VAL A 53 -5.23 11.53 -8.08
CA VAL A 53 -6.64 11.25 -8.35
C VAL A 53 -7.49 12.37 -7.76
N GLN A 54 -8.36 12.95 -8.57
CA GLN A 54 -9.29 13.98 -8.13
C GLN A 54 -10.58 13.35 -7.59
N LYS A 55 -11.00 13.80 -6.41
CA LYS A 55 -12.30 13.50 -5.83
C LYS A 55 -12.84 14.76 -5.16
N ASP A 56 -14.09 15.11 -5.45
CA ASP A 56 -14.77 16.26 -4.86
C ASP A 56 -13.97 17.58 -4.95
N GLY A 57 -13.29 17.78 -6.08
CA GLY A 57 -12.46 18.97 -6.33
C GLY A 57 -11.08 18.95 -5.68
N VAL A 58 -10.75 17.93 -4.89
CA VAL A 58 -9.46 17.77 -4.21
C VAL A 58 -8.60 16.72 -4.89
N MET A 59 -7.30 17.01 -5.04
CA MET A 59 -6.32 16.09 -5.63
C MET A 59 -5.66 15.27 -4.51
N TYR A 60 -5.63 13.96 -4.69
CA TYR A 60 -5.03 13.00 -3.75
C TYR A 60 -3.92 12.20 -4.41
N LEU A 61 -2.81 12.06 -3.71
CA LEU A 61 -1.74 11.11 -4.02
C LEU A 61 -1.81 9.90 -3.07
N PRO A 62 -1.35 8.71 -3.47
CA PRO A 62 -1.31 7.52 -2.62
C PRO A 62 -0.14 7.58 -1.61
N GLU A 63 -0.08 8.64 -0.83
CA GLU A 63 0.90 8.86 0.24
C GLU A 63 0.32 8.55 1.61
N ASN A 64 1.19 8.36 2.59
CA ASN A 64 0.81 7.91 3.94
C ASN A 64 -0.27 8.77 4.60
N GLY A 65 -0.25 10.09 4.43
CA GLY A 65 -1.29 10.97 5.00
C GLY A 65 -2.68 10.73 4.43
N GLY A 66 -2.82 10.66 3.12
CA GLY A 66 -4.11 10.42 2.45
C GLY A 66 -4.65 9.01 2.65
N LEU A 67 -3.76 8.01 2.79
CA LEU A 67 -4.13 6.62 3.05
C LEU A 67 -4.56 6.41 4.51
N GLY A 68 -3.83 6.98 5.47
CA GLY A 68 -4.14 6.83 6.90
C GLY A 68 -5.50 7.38 7.28
N GLU A 69 -5.94 8.45 6.64
CA GLU A 69 -7.26 9.04 6.81
C GLU A 69 -8.32 8.45 5.86
N MET A 70 -7.96 7.45 5.05
CA MET A 70 -8.81 6.83 4.01
C MET A 70 -9.44 7.84 3.02
N LYS A 71 -8.80 8.96 2.82
CA LYS A 71 -9.24 10.01 1.89
C LYS A 71 -8.91 9.70 0.44
N TYR A 72 -7.84 8.92 0.19
CA TYR A 72 -7.48 8.52 -1.16
C TYR A 72 -8.57 7.61 -1.76
N PRO A 73 -9.12 7.92 -2.94
CA PRO A 73 -10.33 7.25 -3.47
C PRO A 73 -10.19 5.75 -3.68
N PHE A 74 -9.00 5.24 -3.96
CA PHE A 74 -8.72 3.82 -4.16
C PHE A 74 -8.10 3.14 -2.93
N SER A 75 -8.30 3.72 -1.74
CA SER A 75 -7.93 3.07 -0.48
C SER A 75 -8.77 1.83 -0.25
N ARG A 76 -8.15 0.78 0.29
CA ARG A 76 -8.83 -0.44 0.73
C ARG A 76 -8.24 -0.92 2.05
N MET A 77 -9.08 -1.47 2.90
CA MET A 77 -8.63 -2.15 4.10
C MET A 77 -8.31 -3.61 3.80
N ILE A 78 -7.27 -4.12 4.45
CA ILE A 78 -6.93 -5.55 4.43
C ILE A 78 -7.43 -6.15 5.72
N TYR A 79 -8.24 -7.20 5.63
CA TYR A 79 -8.81 -7.91 6.76
C TYR A 79 -8.20 -9.30 6.85
N PHE A 80 -7.88 -9.72 8.06
CA PHE A 80 -7.57 -11.11 8.38
C PHE A 80 -8.82 -11.79 8.91
N LEU A 81 -9.15 -12.95 8.36
CA LEU A 81 -10.28 -13.77 8.80
C LEU A 81 -9.78 -15.11 9.31
N THR A 82 -10.37 -15.61 10.37
CA THR A 82 -10.08 -16.93 10.92
C THR A 82 -11.36 -17.60 11.39
N ASN A 83 -11.42 -18.91 11.23
CA ASN A 83 -12.48 -19.77 11.80
C ASN A 83 -12.01 -20.52 13.06
N GLU A 84 -10.84 -20.16 13.60
CA GLU A 84 -10.30 -20.76 14.80
C GLU A 84 -11.10 -20.35 16.04
N ASN A 85 -11.71 -21.32 16.73
CA ASN A 85 -12.56 -21.08 17.90
C ASN A 85 -11.79 -20.95 19.23
N GLY A 86 -10.51 -21.30 19.26
CA GLY A 86 -9.66 -21.30 20.45
C GLY A 86 -8.51 -20.28 20.38
N PHE A 87 -7.60 -20.36 21.34
CA PHE A 87 -6.33 -19.64 21.33
C PHE A 87 -5.27 -20.50 20.62
N GLY A 88 -5.25 -20.47 19.30
CA GLY A 88 -4.27 -21.18 18.51
C GLY A 88 -3.34 -20.25 17.74
N ILE A 89 -2.63 -20.80 16.76
CA ILE A 89 -1.61 -20.11 15.97
C ILE A 89 -2.20 -18.93 15.19
N ALA A 90 -3.39 -19.10 14.60
CA ALA A 90 -4.03 -18.04 13.81
C ALA A 90 -4.36 -16.83 14.70
N LYS A 91 -4.95 -17.04 15.87
CA LYS A 91 -5.22 -15.94 16.82
C LYS A 91 -3.93 -15.31 17.36
N GLY A 92 -2.89 -16.10 17.61
CA GLY A 92 -1.57 -15.59 18.00
C GLY A 92 -1.00 -14.64 16.94
N PHE A 93 -1.05 -15.04 15.67
CA PHE A 93 -0.64 -14.21 14.55
C PHE A 93 -1.47 -12.93 14.42
N LEU A 94 -2.80 -13.03 14.50
CA LEU A 94 -3.69 -11.86 14.43
C LEU A 94 -3.40 -10.86 15.55
N ARG A 95 -3.22 -11.35 16.77
CA ARG A 95 -2.82 -10.49 17.90
C ARG A 95 -1.50 -9.80 17.66
N PHE A 96 -0.48 -10.53 17.19
CA PHE A 96 0.81 -9.92 16.81
C PHE A 96 0.65 -8.86 15.72
N ALA A 97 -0.07 -9.16 14.64
CA ALA A 97 -0.29 -8.23 13.54
C ALA A 97 -0.96 -6.92 14.00
N CYS A 98 -1.84 -7.00 15.00
CA CYS A 98 -2.50 -5.84 15.60
C CYS A 98 -1.64 -5.12 16.66
N THR A 99 -0.46 -5.63 17.03
CA THR A 99 0.45 -4.91 17.94
C THR A 99 1.20 -3.79 17.22
N GLN A 100 1.79 -2.88 18.00
CA GLN A 100 2.67 -1.85 17.45
C GLN A 100 3.85 -2.45 16.65
N LEU A 101 4.38 -3.60 17.06
CA LEU A 101 5.45 -4.29 16.35
C LEU A 101 4.96 -4.82 14.99
N GLY A 102 3.80 -5.48 14.97
CA GLY A 102 3.18 -5.93 13.73
C GLY A 102 2.88 -4.78 12.77
N GLN A 103 2.35 -3.67 13.28
CA GLN A 103 2.08 -2.48 12.47
C GLN A 103 3.37 -1.81 11.95
N LYS A 104 4.48 -1.89 12.67
CA LYS A 104 5.80 -1.46 12.15
C LYS A 104 6.27 -2.34 10.99
N VAL A 105 6.00 -3.66 11.03
CA VAL A 105 6.29 -4.56 9.91
C VAL A 105 5.46 -4.15 8.69
N VAL A 106 4.17 -3.89 8.86
CA VAL A 106 3.28 -3.39 7.79
C VAL A 106 3.85 -2.12 7.16
N ASN A 107 4.26 -1.16 7.97
CA ASN A 107 4.87 0.10 7.51
C ASN A 107 6.18 -0.15 6.75
N LYS A 108 7.02 -1.05 7.25
CA LYS A 108 8.31 -1.40 6.62
C LYS A 108 8.11 -2.07 5.25
N GLU A 109 7.02 -2.78 5.07
CA GLU A 109 6.61 -3.38 3.79
C GLU A 109 5.96 -2.36 2.82
N GLY A 110 5.96 -1.07 3.17
CA GLY A 110 5.46 -0.01 2.31
C GLY A 110 3.94 0.10 2.27
N LEU A 111 3.26 -0.48 3.25
CA LEU A 111 1.81 -0.35 3.43
C LEU A 111 1.50 0.64 4.54
N GLN A 112 0.30 1.23 4.49
CA GLN A 112 -0.18 2.11 5.56
C GLN A 112 -0.62 1.26 6.75
N PRO A 113 0.01 1.42 7.94
CA PRO A 113 -0.47 0.80 9.16
C PRO A 113 -1.85 1.34 9.56
N TYR A 114 -2.66 0.51 10.21
CA TYR A 114 -3.94 0.95 10.77
C TYR A 114 -3.74 1.99 11.87
N TYR A 115 -2.72 1.80 12.71
CA TYR A 115 -2.26 2.77 13.70
C TYR A 115 -0.76 2.65 13.94
N LEU A 116 -0.11 3.77 14.23
CA LEU A 116 1.25 3.83 14.76
C LEU A 116 1.26 4.84 15.89
N TYR A 117 1.57 4.40 17.09
CA TYR A 117 1.84 5.30 18.20
C TYR A 117 3.23 5.91 18.04
N LYS A 118 3.32 7.22 18.00
CA LYS A 118 4.60 7.92 18.14
C LYS A 118 5.12 7.65 19.55
N ARG A 119 6.37 7.17 19.67
CA ARG A 119 7.03 7.09 20.97
C ARG A 119 7.36 8.52 21.40
N GLU A 120 6.69 9.01 22.40
CA GLU A 120 7.15 10.17 23.15
C GLU A 120 8.20 9.68 24.15
N VAL A 121 9.45 10.05 23.94
CA VAL A 121 10.50 9.84 24.94
C VAL A 121 10.42 11.01 25.89
N GLN A 122 9.80 10.83 27.05
CA GLN A 122 9.94 11.77 28.15
C GLN A 122 11.35 11.60 28.72
N MET A 123 12.21 12.54 28.39
CA MET A 123 13.49 12.66 29.13
C MET A 123 13.16 13.34 30.47
N SER A 124 13.15 12.56 31.55
CA SER A 124 13.22 13.11 32.90
C SER A 124 14.56 13.85 33.07
N ARG A 125 14.50 15.11 33.41
CA ARG A 125 15.67 15.88 33.85
C ARG A 125 16.08 15.44 35.24
#